data_47a2e5b95bb094a4d90fe8133ce9f321
#
_entry.id   47a2e5b95bb094a4d90fe8133ce9f321
#
_cell.length_a   1.000
_cell.length_b   1.000
_cell.length_c   1.000
_cell.angle_alpha   90.00
_cell.angle_beta   90.00
_cell.angle_gamma   90.00
#
_symmetry.space_group_name_H-M   'P 1'
#
loop_
_entity.id
_entity.type
_entity.pdbx_description
1 polymer ?
#
loop_
_entity_poly.entity_id
_entity_poly.type
_entity_poly.pdbx_seq_one_letter_code
_entity_poly.pdbx_strand_id
1 'polypeptide(L)'
;MDDIQPLPQPTARDIAARVSAGRMTPEEAVRESLDRIAAVDGAVNAFTEVWADRAISEARELAARPDLADLGLAGVPFALKDNTARDNDVVRRLVQAGAIPVGTTANPQFCAWGTTDAPGRITRNPVRPGLSPGGSSGGAAAAVAAGMVPFAQGNDGMGSLRIPAAACNLSTIKSTPGIVPGRNGRNDWYGMTVQGVIAQDNDDLTLLMRELTLGHVDAVDAPLPENFGATLDLSSPVAGFGAREEWKMAARQAVKTLGDAGFPVREAKAPYPLNPLPMLARWSAGVADSLADEGMPDHLEWRNRVHARIGRSLRWSISDRQVVRARSKMEKFLPGDNVLITPALATEPPSTGPWNSRPWSANMLANMRFAPFVSVWNLLGFPAGVVVEPVTGVPVQVVARMTQERVLLTAMDRIAAGGVVGGE
;
A
#
# COMPACT_ATOMS: atom_id res chain seq x y z
N MET A 1 -0.11 -25.05 14.60
CA MET A 1 0.10 -23.88 13.72
C MET A 1 1.56 -23.64 13.77
N ASP A 2 2.26 -23.94 12.68
CA ASP A 2 3.71 -23.73 12.62
C ASP A 2 3.96 -22.23 12.75
N ASP A 3 4.79 -21.86 13.71
CA ASP A 3 5.20 -20.47 13.93
C ASP A 3 5.93 -19.99 12.68
N ILE A 4 5.31 -19.05 11.96
CA ILE A 4 5.98 -18.38 10.85
C ILE A 4 7.04 -17.48 11.50
N GLN A 5 8.31 -17.81 11.31
CA GLN A 5 9.41 -16.97 11.77
C GLN A 5 9.88 -16.10 10.59
N PRO A 6 9.60 -14.78 10.62
CA PRO A 6 10.11 -13.88 9.59
C PRO A 6 11.64 -13.91 9.58
N LEU A 7 12.20 -13.96 8.38
CA LEU A 7 13.67 -13.90 8.21
C LEU A 7 14.18 -12.46 8.43
N PRO A 8 15.45 -12.25 8.81
CA PRO A 8 16.06 -10.92 8.82
C PRO A 8 15.87 -10.25 7.45
N GLN A 9 15.42 -9.02 7.47
CA GLN A 9 14.93 -8.36 6.26
C GLN A 9 16.07 -7.63 5.54
N PRO A 10 16.38 -7.96 4.27
CA PRO A 10 17.23 -7.11 3.46
C PRO A 10 16.44 -5.86 3.08
N THR A 11 17.05 -4.70 3.11
CA THR A 11 16.45 -3.46 2.62
C THR A 11 16.78 -3.27 1.14
N ALA A 12 15.91 -2.58 0.41
CA ALA A 12 16.16 -2.27 -1.00
C ALA A 12 17.41 -1.41 -1.17
N ARG A 13 17.59 -0.40 -0.30
CA ARG A 13 18.76 0.48 -0.31
C ARG A 13 20.07 -0.25 -0.04
N ASP A 14 20.06 -1.25 0.85
CA ASP A 14 21.27 -2.01 1.21
C ASP A 14 21.70 -2.92 0.05
N ILE A 15 20.77 -3.60 -0.59
CA ILE A 15 21.03 -4.41 -1.79
C ILE A 15 21.56 -3.53 -2.91
N ALA A 16 20.88 -2.43 -3.24
CA ALA A 16 21.31 -1.52 -4.30
C ALA A 16 22.72 -0.98 -4.05
N ALA A 17 23.02 -0.54 -2.81
CA ALA A 17 24.32 -0.04 -2.42
C ALA A 17 25.42 -1.11 -2.51
N ARG A 18 25.13 -2.36 -2.15
CA ARG A 18 26.10 -3.47 -2.27
C ARG A 18 26.38 -3.84 -3.71
N VAL A 19 25.34 -3.83 -4.56
CA VAL A 19 25.47 -4.13 -5.99
C VAL A 19 26.22 -3.01 -6.71
N SER A 20 25.84 -1.75 -6.50
CA SER A 20 26.52 -0.60 -7.09
C SER A 20 28.00 -0.52 -6.70
N ALA A 21 28.34 -0.94 -5.48
CA ALA A 21 29.73 -1.00 -5.00
C ALA A 21 30.49 -2.27 -5.44
N GLY A 22 29.89 -3.16 -6.24
CA GLY A 22 30.50 -4.43 -6.66
C GLY A 22 30.72 -5.44 -5.54
N ARG A 23 30.07 -5.26 -4.38
CA ARG A 23 30.17 -6.17 -3.21
C ARG A 23 29.14 -7.29 -3.24
N MET A 24 28.23 -7.26 -4.20
CA MET A 24 27.20 -8.25 -4.48
C MET A 24 26.87 -8.20 -5.95
N THR A 25 26.62 -9.32 -6.58
CA THR A 25 26.10 -9.37 -7.94
C THR A 25 24.57 -9.35 -7.94
N PRO A 26 23.91 -8.87 -9.01
CA PRO A 26 22.46 -8.99 -9.14
C PRO A 26 21.95 -10.44 -9.03
N GLU A 27 22.74 -11.42 -9.56
CA GLU A 27 22.39 -12.85 -9.47
C GLU A 27 22.41 -13.34 -8.01
N GLU A 28 23.38 -12.94 -7.19
CA GLU A 28 23.44 -13.29 -5.77
C GLU A 28 22.22 -12.73 -5.01
N ALA A 29 21.86 -11.46 -5.27
CA ALA A 29 20.69 -10.84 -4.64
C ALA A 29 19.38 -11.57 -4.99
N VAL A 30 19.21 -11.96 -6.26
CA VAL A 30 18.05 -12.73 -6.71
C VAL A 30 18.03 -14.12 -6.08
N ARG A 31 19.17 -14.84 -6.03
CA ARG A 31 19.25 -16.16 -5.41
C ARG A 31 18.93 -16.12 -3.92
N GLU A 32 19.47 -15.16 -3.18
CA GLU A 32 19.12 -14.98 -1.74
C GLU A 32 17.61 -14.79 -1.57
N SER A 33 16.95 -14.05 -2.44
CA SER A 33 15.49 -13.87 -2.41
C SER A 33 14.73 -15.16 -2.73
N LEU A 34 15.14 -15.88 -3.76
CA LEU A 34 14.53 -17.16 -4.15
C LEU A 34 14.68 -18.22 -3.06
N ASP A 35 15.82 -18.29 -2.39
CA ASP A 35 16.05 -19.19 -1.26
C ASP A 35 15.13 -18.85 -0.07
N ARG A 36 14.94 -17.56 0.23
CA ARG A 36 14.00 -17.09 1.25
C ARG A 36 12.55 -17.45 0.92
N ILE A 37 12.14 -17.27 -0.34
CA ILE A 37 10.81 -17.67 -0.81
C ILE A 37 10.62 -19.17 -0.62
N ALA A 38 11.59 -19.99 -1.04
CA ALA A 38 11.52 -21.44 -0.89
C ALA A 38 11.44 -21.89 0.58
N ALA A 39 12.11 -21.18 1.49
CA ALA A 39 12.12 -21.51 2.91
C ALA A 39 10.81 -21.16 3.64
N VAL A 40 10.12 -20.08 3.26
CA VAL A 40 9.05 -19.50 4.10
C VAL A 40 7.68 -19.50 3.41
N ASP A 41 7.60 -19.42 2.07
CA ASP A 41 6.31 -19.22 1.40
C ASP A 41 5.33 -20.39 1.56
N GLY A 42 5.80 -21.59 1.76
CA GLY A 42 4.94 -22.75 2.05
C GLY A 42 4.05 -22.54 3.30
N ALA A 43 4.49 -21.77 4.29
CA ALA A 43 3.72 -21.44 5.48
C ALA A 43 2.87 -20.16 5.30
N VAL A 44 3.31 -19.22 4.46
CA VAL A 44 2.67 -17.89 4.26
C VAL A 44 1.66 -17.89 3.14
N ASN A 45 1.94 -18.58 2.03
CA ASN A 45 1.18 -18.58 0.77
C ASN A 45 1.05 -17.16 0.16
N ALA A 46 2.15 -16.42 0.13
CA ALA A 46 2.19 -15.08 -0.43
C ALA A 46 2.31 -15.08 -1.96
N PHE A 47 3.09 -16.02 -2.54
CA PHE A 47 3.33 -16.08 -3.98
C PHE A 47 2.29 -16.94 -4.69
N THR A 48 1.84 -16.51 -5.88
CA THR A 48 1.04 -17.29 -6.82
C THR A 48 1.92 -17.99 -7.85
N GLU A 49 3.04 -17.35 -8.21
CA GLU A 49 4.04 -17.88 -9.14
C GLU A 49 5.42 -17.33 -8.78
N VAL A 50 6.46 -18.16 -8.91
CA VAL A 50 7.87 -17.77 -8.73
C VAL A 50 8.61 -18.00 -10.04
N TRP A 51 9.34 -16.98 -10.51
CA TRP A 51 10.00 -16.97 -11.82
C TRP A 51 11.51 -17.17 -11.70
N ALA A 52 11.96 -18.25 -11.04
CA ALA A 52 13.35 -18.47 -10.66
C ALA A 52 14.33 -18.35 -11.84
N ASP A 53 14.15 -19.15 -12.90
CA ASP A 53 15.06 -19.17 -14.06
C ASP A 53 15.09 -17.83 -14.80
N ARG A 54 13.93 -17.21 -14.93
CA ARG A 54 13.78 -15.91 -15.58
C ARG A 54 14.47 -14.80 -14.79
N ALA A 55 14.23 -14.73 -13.47
CA ALA A 55 14.85 -13.73 -12.61
C ALA A 55 16.38 -13.84 -12.60
N ILE A 56 16.91 -15.07 -12.60
CA ILE A 56 18.35 -15.32 -12.71
C ILE A 56 18.89 -14.86 -14.08
N SER A 57 18.18 -15.13 -15.19
CA SER A 57 18.58 -14.64 -16.51
C SER A 57 18.59 -13.11 -16.58
N GLU A 58 17.52 -12.45 -16.11
CA GLU A 58 17.41 -10.99 -16.05
C GLU A 58 18.51 -10.38 -15.16
N ALA A 59 18.88 -11.04 -14.06
CA ALA A 59 19.97 -10.61 -13.19
C ALA A 59 21.34 -10.65 -13.89
N ARG A 60 21.61 -11.69 -14.68
CA ARG A 60 22.85 -11.79 -15.47
C ARG A 60 22.92 -10.75 -16.58
N GLU A 61 21.79 -10.50 -17.26
CA GLU A 61 21.69 -9.44 -18.26
C GLU A 61 21.93 -8.07 -17.64
N LEU A 62 21.35 -7.80 -16.46
CA LEU A 62 21.55 -6.57 -15.72
C LEU A 62 23.01 -6.39 -15.29
N ALA A 63 23.69 -7.47 -14.84
CA ALA A 63 25.10 -7.44 -14.43
C ALA A 63 26.06 -7.04 -15.58
N ALA A 64 25.66 -7.25 -16.83
CA ALA A 64 26.46 -6.89 -18.01
C ALA A 64 26.24 -5.40 -18.43
N ARG A 65 25.35 -4.67 -17.80
CA ARG A 65 25.09 -3.26 -18.14
C ARG A 65 26.23 -2.35 -17.68
N PRO A 66 26.71 -1.44 -18.52
CA PRO A 66 27.78 -0.51 -18.17
C PRO A 66 27.38 0.54 -17.13
N ASP A 67 26.09 0.83 -17.03
CA ASP A 67 25.47 1.80 -16.10
C ASP A 67 24.91 1.17 -14.81
N LEU A 68 25.24 -0.12 -14.54
CA LEU A 68 24.71 -0.83 -13.35
C LEU A 68 24.90 -0.06 -12.05
N ALA A 69 26.06 0.55 -11.86
CA ALA A 69 26.41 1.28 -10.64
C ALA A 69 25.58 2.56 -10.45
N ASP A 70 25.01 3.11 -11.52
CA ASP A 70 24.23 4.36 -11.51
C ASP A 70 22.73 4.11 -11.31
N LEU A 71 22.30 2.84 -11.29
CA LEU A 71 20.88 2.48 -11.14
C LEU A 71 20.44 2.55 -9.67
N GLY A 72 19.40 3.30 -9.40
CA GLY A 72 18.89 3.50 -8.03
C GLY A 72 18.39 2.23 -7.32
N LEU A 73 17.98 1.20 -8.10
CA LEU A 73 17.53 -0.09 -7.60
C LEU A 73 18.38 -1.25 -8.16
N ALA A 74 19.68 -1.04 -8.33
CA ALA A 74 20.61 -1.99 -8.92
C ALA A 74 20.50 -3.39 -8.28
N GLY A 75 19.99 -4.37 -9.03
CA GLY A 75 19.89 -5.77 -8.63
C GLY A 75 18.85 -6.07 -7.54
N VAL A 76 18.00 -5.13 -7.14
CA VAL A 76 17.01 -5.33 -6.07
C VAL A 76 15.89 -6.26 -6.53
N PRO A 77 15.68 -7.44 -5.89
CA PRO A 77 14.59 -8.34 -6.22
C PRO A 77 13.26 -7.79 -5.67
N PHE A 78 12.16 -7.97 -6.42
CA PHE A 78 10.83 -7.57 -5.94
C PHE A 78 9.73 -8.48 -6.47
N ALA A 79 8.56 -8.44 -5.81
CA ALA A 79 7.39 -9.19 -6.24
C ALA A 79 6.33 -8.28 -6.86
N LEU A 80 5.56 -8.82 -7.82
CA LEU A 80 4.42 -8.16 -8.45
C LEU A 80 3.10 -8.63 -7.83
N LYS A 81 2.12 -7.78 -7.77
CA LYS A 81 0.75 -8.21 -7.52
C LYS A 81 0.19 -8.93 -8.75
N ASP A 82 -0.45 -10.07 -8.55
CA ASP A 82 -0.88 -11.00 -9.60
C ASP A 82 -1.79 -10.38 -10.68
N ASN A 83 -2.49 -9.30 -10.36
CA ASN A 83 -3.30 -8.56 -11.32
C ASN A 83 -2.53 -7.48 -12.11
N THR A 84 -1.22 -7.36 -11.95
CA THR A 84 -0.40 -6.37 -12.63
C THR A 84 0.46 -7.04 -13.70
N ALA A 85 0.23 -6.68 -14.96
CA ALA A 85 1.00 -7.20 -16.08
C ALA A 85 2.46 -6.69 -16.03
N ARG A 86 3.42 -7.52 -16.48
CA ARG A 86 4.84 -7.16 -16.49
C ARG A 86 5.17 -5.95 -17.39
N ASP A 87 4.36 -5.69 -18.38
CA ASP A 87 4.47 -4.54 -19.27
C ASP A 87 3.75 -3.29 -18.78
N ASN A 88 3.21 -3.32 -17.57
CA ASN A 88 2.64 -2.13 -16.93
C ASN A 88 3.72 -1.08 -16.67
N ASP A 89 3.40 0.19 -16.84
CA ASP A 89 4.37 1.28 -16.73
C ASP A 89 5.07 1.37 -15.37
N VAL A 90 4.38 1.02 -14.28
CA VAL A 90 5.00 0.96 -12.94
C VAL A 90 6.09 -0.12 -12.89
N VAL A 91 5.85 -1.29 -13.50
CA VAL A 91 6.83 -2.39 -13.53
C VAL A 91 8.01 -2.01 -14.43
N ARG A 92 7.74 -1.48 -15.63
CA ARG A 92 8.80 -0.99 -16.54
C ARG A 92 9.70 0.02 -15.86
N ARG A 93 9.11 0.94 -15.05
CA ARG A 93 9.87 1.94 -14.30
C ARG A 93 10.79 1.31 -13.27
N LEU A 94 10.30 0.36 -12.47
CA LEU A 94 11.12 -0.36 -11.49
C LEU A 94 12.26 -1.15 -12.16
N VAL A 95 11.97 -1.82 -13.27
CA VAL A 95 12.97 -2.57 -14.03
C VAL A 95 14.01 -1.64 -14.68
N GLN A 96 13.59 -0.48 -15.19
CA GLN A 96 14.52 0.54 -15.72
C GLN A 96 15.45 1.08 -14.64
N ALA A 97 14.99 1.21 -13.41
CA ALA A 97 15.80 1.58 -12.25
C ALA A 97 16.73 0.44 -11.75
N GLY A 98 16.66 -0.75 -12.34
CA GLY A 98 17.54 -1.90 -12.04
C GLY A 98 16.91 -2.95 -11.12
N ALA A 99 15.63 -2.85 -10.75
CA ALA A 99 14.97 -3.88 -9.95
C ALA A 99 14.58 -5.11 -10.81
N ILE A 100 14.56 -6.29 -10.17
CA ILE A 100 14.33 -7.59 -10.84
C ILE A 100 13.09 -8.27 -10.28
N PRO A 101 12.02 -8.49 -11.08
CA PRO A 101 10.81 -9.16 -10.60
C PRO A 101 11.03 -10.66 -10.48
N VAL A 102 10.76 -11.22 -9.29
CA VAL A 102 10.98 -12.63 -8.96
C VAL A 102 9.71 -13.50 -9.00
N GLY A 103 8.53 -12.89 -9.10
CA GLY A 103 7.27 -13.63 -9.15
C GLY A 103 6.05 -12.75 -8.90
N THR A 104 4.86 -13.39 -8.87
CA THR A 104 3.59 -12.75 -8.57
C THR A 104 3.06 -13.13 -7.19
N THR A 105 2.33 -12.21 -6.56
CA THR A 105 1.79 -12.35 -5.20
C THR A 105 0.28 -12.34 -5.18
N ALA A 106 -0.29 -13.10 -4.25
CA ALA A 106 -1.71 -13.34 -4.11
C ALA A 106 -2.53 -12.07 -3.81
N ASN A 107 -3.69 -12.00 -4.43
CA ASN A 107 -4.74 -11.03 -4.16
C ASN A 107 -6.13 -11.70 -4.23
N PRO A 108 -7.17 -11.15 -3.61
CA PRO A 108 -8.53 -11.63 -3.79
C PRO A 108 -9.02 -11.35 -5.22
N GLN A 109 -9.95 -12.14 -5.68
CA GLN A 109 -10.55 -12.01 -7.03
C GLN A 109 -11.01 -10.56 -7.29
N PHE A 110 -10.65 -10.01 -8.46
CA PHE A 110 -10.86 -8.61 -8.89
C PHE A 110 -10.32 -7.55 -7.92
N CYS A 111 -9.40 -7.91 -7.03
CA CYS A 111 -8.85 -6.99 -6.02
C CYS A 111 -9.91 -6.28 -5.15
N ALA A 112 -11.09 -6.88 -4.99
CA ALA A 112 -12.26 -6.22 -4.43
C ALA A 112 -12.31 -6.19 -2.89
N TRP A 113 -11.52 -7.00 -2.18
CA TRP A 113 -11.70 -7.23 -0.75
C TRP A 113 -10.45 -6.92 0.08
N GLY A 114 -10.68 -6.55 1.34
CA GLY A 114 -9.62 -6.25 2.31
C GLY A 114 -9.03 -7.48 3.01
N THR A 115 -9.33 -8.70 2.53
CA THR A 115 -8.69 -9.96 2.92
C THR A 115 -8.10 -10.63 1.68
N THR A 116 -7.02 -11.40 1.84
CA THR A 116 -6.36 -12.07 0.73
C THR A 116 -6.54 -13.57 0.84
N ASP A 117 -7.57 -14.04 0.14
CA ASP A 117 -7.99 -15.43 0.06
C ASP A 117 -8.67 -15.72 -1.28
N ALA A 118 -8.53 -16.95 -1.73
CA ALA A 118 -9.16 -17.51 -2.92
C ALA A 118 -9.59 -18.97 -2.65
N PRO A 119 -10.40 -19.60 -3.49
CA PRO A 119 -10.73 -21.03 -3.34
C PRO A 119 -9.47 -21.89 -3.22
N GLY A 120 -9.34 -22.62 -2.12
CA GLY A 120 -8.18 -23.48 -1.83
C GLY A 120 -6.90 -22.76 -1.41
N ARG A 121 -6.89 -21.41 -1.33
CA ARG A 121 -5.72 -20.63 -0.97
C ARG A 121 -6.04 -19.55 0.06
N ILE A 122 -5.26 -19.52 1.12
CA ILE A 122 -5.35 -18.50 2.16
C ILE A 122 -3.95 -17.96 2.42
N THR A 123 -3.73 -16.68 2.16
CA THR A 123 -2.49 -15.99 2.54
C THR A 123 -2.53 -15.66 4.03
N ARG A 124 -1.44 -15.95 4.73
CA ARG A 124 -1.31 -15.71 6.18
C ARG A 124 -0.46 -14.48 6.45
N ASN A 125 -0.79 -13.80 7.53
CA ASN A 125 0.01 -12.67 8.01
C ASN A 125 1.24 -13.20 8.75
N PRO A 126 2.47 -12.94 8.31
CA PRO A 126 3.66 -13.46 8.97
C PRO A 126 3.95 -12.81 10.33
N VAL A 127 3.46 -11.59 10.55
CA VAL A 127 3.61 -10.87 11.83
C VAL A 127 2.57 -11.35 12.85
N ARG A 128 1.37 -11.73 12.38
CA ARG A 128 0.23 -12.17 13.19
C ARG A 128 -0.46 -13.37 12.53
N PRO A 129 0.08 -14.59 12.59
CA PRO A 129 -0.34 -15.75 11.80
C PRO A 129 -1.82 -16.12 11.90
N GLY A 130 -2.47 -15.77 13.00
CA GLY A 130 -3.92 -15.97 13.20
C GLY A 130 -4.84 -14.97 12.47
N LEU A 131 -4.26 -13.93 11.86
CA LEU A 131 -4.98 -12.85 11.19
C LEU A 131 -4.72 -12.84 9.68
N SER A 132 -5.62 -12.20 8.92
CA SER A 132 -5.41 -11.91 7.51
C SER A 132 -4.27 -10.89 7.35
N PRO A 133 -3.43 -10.98 6.31
CA PRO A 133 -2.46 -9.93 5.98
C PRO A 133 -3.13 -8.66 5.45
N GLY A 134 -4.47 -8.60 5.48
CA GLY A 134 -5.20 -7.54 4.81
C GLY A 134 -5.39 -7.83 3.32
N GLY A 135 -5.77 -6.80 2.57
CA GLY A 135 -6.00 -6.90 1.11
C GLY A 135 -6.30 -5.52 0.49
N SER A 136 -6.28 -5.48 -0.84
CA SER A 136 -6.15 -6.61 -1.77
C SER A 136 -4.68 -6.98 -2.09
N SER A 137 -3.69 -6.15 -1.76
CA SER A 137 -2.26 -6.50 -1.95
C SER A 137 -1.69 -7.26 -0.74
N GLY A 138 -2.45 -8.24 -0.20
CA GLY A 138 -2.04 -8.94 1.01
C GLY A 138 -0.90 -9.93 0.79
N GLY A 139 -0.82 -10.57 -0.37
CA GLY A 139 0.34 -11.39 -0.75
C GLY A 139 1.62 -10.55 -0.85
N ALA A 140 1.52 -9.35 -1.44
CA ALA A 140 2.63 -8.40 -1.52
C ALA A 140 3.16 -8.02 -0.12
N ALA A 141 2.25 -7.61 0.77
CA ALA A 141 2.62 -7.28 2.16
C ALA A 141 3.17 -8.49 2.92
N ALA A 142 2.57 -9.66 2.76
CA ALA A 142 3.03 -10.88 3.41
C ALA A 142 4.43 -11.31 2.94
N ALA A 143 4.73 -11.17 1.64
CA ALA A 143 6.05 -11.47 1.07
C ALA A 143 7.13 -10.54 1.64
N VAL A 144 6.85 -9.23 1.75
CA VAL A 144 7.76 -8.25 2.35
C VAL A 144 7.91 -8.52 3.84
N ALA A 145 6.84 -8.64 4.60
CA ALA A 145 6.88 -8.84 6.04
C ALA A 145 7.56 -10.16 6.46
N ALA A 146 7.51 -11.19 5.62
CA ALA A 146 8.20 -12.45 5.85
C ALA A 146 9.69 -12.40 5.46
N GLY A 147 10.18 -11.32 4.89
CA GLY A 147 11.58 -11.18 4.43
C GLY A 147 11.93 -11.91 3.15
N MET A 148 10.96 -12.27 2.33
CA MET A 148 11.17 -12.94 1.05
C MET A 148 11.71 -11.97 0.00
N VAL A 149 11.23 -10.76 -0.04
CA VAL A 149 11.66 -9.66 -0.91
C VAL A 149 11.71 -8.35 -0.12
N PRO A 150 12.59 -7.40 -0.46
CA PRO A 150 12.68 -6.11 0.23
C PRO A 150 11.48 -5.21 -0.01
N PHE A 151 10.84 -5.30 -1.16
CA PHE A 151 9.62 -4.57 -1.47
C PHE A 151 8.74 -5.35 -2.47
N ALA A 152 7.48 -4.96 -2.56
CA ALA A 152 6.56 -5.51 -3.55
C ALA A 152 5.69 -4.42 -4.18
N GLN A 153 5.42 -4.59 -5.47
CA GLN A 153 4.48 -3.74 -6.20
C GLN A 153 3.04 -4.15 -5.85
N GLY A 154 2.16 -3.18 -5.78
CA GLY A 154 0.72 -3.35 -5.59
C GLY A 154 -0.08 -2.18 -6.15
N ASN A 155 -1.38 -2.18 -5.88
CA ASN A 155 -2.27 -1.08 -6.25
C ASN A 155 -3.28 -0.79 -5.14
N ASP A 156 -3.83 0.43 -5.12
CA ASP A 156 -4.74 0.90 -4.07
C ASP A 156 -5.96 1.58 -4.67
N GLY A 157 -7.11 0.92 -4.63
CA GLY A 157 -8.40 1.46 -5.08
C GLY A 157 -9.35 1.80 -3.93
N MET A 158 -9.18 1.16 -2.77
CA MET A 158 -10.01 1.34 -1.57
C MET A 158 -9.18 1.16 -0.28
N GLY A 159 -7.85 1.34 -0.35
CA GLY A 159 -6.92 1.08 0.72
C GLY A 159 -6.04 -0.16 0.47
N SER A 160 -5.99 -0.68 -0.73
CA SER A 160 -5.38 -2.00 -1.03
C SER A 160 -3.84 -2.05 -0.97
N LEU A 161 -3.14 -0.93 -0.78
CA LEU A 161 -1.75 -0.87 -0.31
C LEU A 161 -1.72 -0.64 1.21
N ARG A 162 -2.50 0.33 1.68
CA ARG A 162 -2.47 0.82 3.07
C ARG A 162 -3.02 -0.17 4.07
N ILE A 163 -4.10 -0.88 3.74
CA ILE A 163 -4.66 -1.94 4.59
C ILE A 163 -3.63 -3.03 4.87
N PRO A 164 -3.04 -3.69 3.84
CA PRO A 164 -2.09 -4.75 4.09
C PRO A 164 -0.76 -4.25 4.68
N ALA A 165 -0.28 -3.06 4.33
CA ALA A 165 0.89 -2.48 4.98
C ALA A 165 0.65 -2.28 6.49
N ALA A 166 -0.50 -1.70 6.88
CA ALA A 166 -0.86 -1.56 8.28
C ALA A 166 -1.07 -2.91 9.00
N ALA A 167 -1.65 -3.90 8.32
CA ALA A 167 -1.84 -5.25 8.88
C ALA A 167 -0.52 -6.00 9.15
N CYS A 168 0.52 -5.70 8.37
CA CYS A 168 1.82 -6.36 8.40
C CYS A 168 2.97 -5.48 8.93
N ASN A 169 2.66 -4.33 9.52
CA ASN A 169 3.64 -3.38 10.07
C ASN A 169 4.69 -2.91 9.05
N LEU A 170 4.24 -2.50 7.88
CA LEU A 170 5.05 -2.06 6.75
C LEU A 170 4.74 -0.61 6.38
N SER A 171 5.57 -0.02 5.52
CA SER A 171 5.40 1.33 4.98
C SER A 171 4.88 1.30 3.54
N THR A 172 4.00 2.24 3.21
CA THR A 172 3.48 2.43 1.86
C THR A 172 2.91 3.82 1.67
N ILE A 173 2.77 4.21 0.41
CA ILE A 173 2.05 5.43 0.01
C ILE A 173 1.08 5.12 -1.15
N LYS A 174 -0.15 5.57 -0.98
CA LYS A 174 -1.08 5.78 -2.08
C LYS A 174 -0.90 7.21 -2.60
N SER A 175 -0.30 7.38 -3.77
CA SER A 175 -0.02 8.69 -4.35
C SER A 175 -1.30 9.41 -4.81
N THR A 176 -1.17 10.67 -5.14
CA THR A 176 -2.11 11.39 -6.00
C THR A 176 -2.25 10.63 -7.33
N PRO A 177 -3.48 10.47 -7.86
CA PRO A 177 -3.65 9.83 -9.17
C PRO A 177 -2.80 10.49 -10.26
N GLY A 178 -2.04 9.66 -10.99
CA GLY A 178 -1.17 10.09 -12.09
C GLY A 178 0.29 10.39 -11.71
N ILE A 179 0.64 10.44 -10.42
CA ILE A 179 2.04 10.65 -9.98
C ILE A 179 2.87 9.38 -10.19
N VAL A 180 2.38 8.22 -9.74
CA VAL A 180 2.97 6.92 -10.08
C VAL A 180 2.38 6.43 -11.39
N PRO A 181 3.20 6.04 -12.39
CA PRO A 181 2.71 5.61 -13.69
C PRO A 181 2.00 4.25 -13.65
N GLY A 182 1.20 3.98 -14.67
CA GLY A 182 0.49 2.72 -14.85
C GLY A 182 -0.99 2.81 -14.54
N ARG A 183 -1.74 1.87 -15.12
CA ARG A 183 -3.21 1.79 -15.01
C ARG A 183 -3.66 0.49 -14.39
N ASN A 184 -4.86 0.51 -13.82
CA ASN A 184 -5.56 -0.65 -13.28
C ASN A 184 -6.85 -0.91 -14.07
N GLY A 185 -6.77 -1.77 -15.09
CA GLY A 185 -7.90 -2.00 -15.98
C GLY A 185 -8.26 -0.77 -16.84
N ARG A 186 -9.48 -0.77 -17.40
CA ARG A 186 -9.91 0.24 -18.36
C ARG A 186 -10.11 1.63 -17.78
N ASN A 187 -10.71 1.72 -16.61
CA ASN A 187 -11.22 2.96 -16.03
C ASN A 187 -10.62 3.31 -14.68
N ASP A 188 -9.57 2.63 -14.22
CA ASP A 188 -8.96 2.82 -12.89
C ASP A 188 -10.01 2.93 -11.76
N TRP A 189 -11.06 2.10 -11.82
CA TRP A 189 -12.26 2.21 -10.97
C TRP A 189 -12.80 3.65 -10.90
N TYR A 190 -12.95 4.27 -12.06
CA TYR A 190 -13.43 5.65 -12.20
C TYR A 190 -12.56 6.66 -11.46
N GLY A 191 -11.23 6.47 -11.55
CA GLY A 191 -10.22 7.35 -10.99
C GLY A 191 -9.90 7.12 -9.51
N MET A 192 -10.33 6.00 -8.92
CA MET A 192 -10.01 5.68 -7.53
C MET A 192 -8.72 4.89 -7.35
N THR A 193 -8.27 4.13 -8.36
CA THR A 193 -7.09 3.28 -8.23
C THR A 193 -5.81 3.98 -8.61
N VAL A 194 -4.74 3.65 -7.90
CA VAL A 194 -3.35 4.06 -8.20
C VAL A 194 -2.44 2.86 -8.08
N GLN A 195 -1.32 2.88 -8.82
CA GLN A 195 -0.20 1.96 -8.63
C GLN A 195 0.67 2.43 -7.48
N GLY A 196 1.43 1.51 -6.87
CA GLY A 196 2.38 1.84 -5.82
C GLY A 196 3.18 0.63 -5.34
N VAL A 197 3.87 0.79 -4.22
CA VAL A 197 4.73 -0.22 -3.61
C VAL A 197 4.49 -0.32 -2.12
N ILE A 198 4.79 -1.50 -1.56
CA ILE A 198 4.89 -1.75 -0.12
C ILE A 198 6.35 -2.04 0.17
N ALA A 199 6.93 -1.35 1.12
CA ALA A 199 8.31 -1.47 1.55
C ALA A 199 8.42 -1.82 3.03
N GLN A 200 9.60 -2.32 3.43
CA GLN A 200 9.87 -2.68 4.81
C GLN A 200 9.79 -1.49 5.76
N ASP A 201 10.36 -0.38 5.36
CA ASP A 201 10.41 0.85 6.13
C ASP A 201 10.23 2.09 5.24
N ASN A 202 10.27 3.26 5.86
CA ASN A 202 10.03 4.50 5.16
C ASN A 202 11.22 4.98 4.32
N ASP A 203 12.45 4.60 4.67
CA ASP A 203 13.65 4.94 3.89
C ASP A 203 13.64 4.20 2.54
N ASP A 204 13.33 2.89 2.56
CA ASP A 204 13.15 2.11 1.33
C ASP A 204 11.98 2.66 0.51
N LEU A 205 10.86 3.00 1.17
CA LEU A 205 9.71 3.62 0.49
C LEU A 205 10.10 4.92 -0.20
N THR A 206 10.89 5.77 0.45
CA THR A 206 11.37 7.04 -0.12
C THR A 206 12.26 6.81 -1.33
N LEU A 207 13.19 5.86 -1.27
CA LEU A 207 14.00 5.45 -2.42
C LEU A 207 13.13 5.00 -3.59
N LEU A 208 12.19 4.10 -3.34
CA LEU A 208 11.28 3.57 -4.35
C LEU A 208 10.39 4.66 -4.98
N MET A 209 9.93 5.62 -4.18
CA MET A 209 9.11 6.72 -4.68
C MET A 209 9.92 7.71 -5.53
N ARG A 210 11.20 7.94 -5.24
CA ARG A 210 12.09 8.73 -6.11
C ARG A 210 12.17 8.11 -7.50
N GLU A 211 12.41 6.80 -7.57
CA GLU A 211 12.51 6.07 -8.82
C GLU A 211 11.18 6.03 -9.59
N LEU A 212 10.05 5.89 -8.90
CA LEU A 212 8.73 5.80 -9.52
C LEU A 212 8.20 7.13 -10.03
N THR A 213 8.56 8.26 -9.42
CA THR A 213 7.90 9.56 -9.66
C THR A 213 8.73 10.52 -10.50
N LEU A 214 9.92 10.13 -10.98
CA LEU A 214 10.80 10.94 -11.83
C LEU A 214 11.00 12.36 -11.31
N GLY A 215 11.54 12.47 -10.11
CA GLY A 215 11.90 13.77 -9.55
C GLY A 215 10.77 14.50 -8.83
N HIS A 216 9.54 13.99 -8.87
CA HIS A 216 8.42 14.61 -8.14
C HIS A 216 8.65 14.63 -6.61
N VAL A 217 9.45 13.70 -6.09
CA VAL A 217 9.82 13.60 -4.67
C VAL A 217 11.31 13.72 -4.40
N ASP A 218 12.12 14.21 -5.34
CA ASP A 218 13.59 14.28 -5.23
C ASP A 218 14.07 15.09 -4.02
N ALA A 219 13.26 16.03 -3.55
CA ALA A 219 13.60 16.88 -2.41
C ALA A 219 13.00 16.38 -1.08
N VAL A 220 12.81 15.05 -0.92
CA VAL A 220 12.26 14.49 0.34
C VAL A 220 13.13 14.85 1.54
N ASP A 221 14.44 14.90 1.38
CA ASP A 221 15.38 15.28 2.46
C ASP A 221 15.41 16.80 2.73
N ALA A 222 14.73 17.61 1.92
CA ALA A 222 14.64 19.03 2.18
C ALA A 222 13.83 19.29 3.45
N PRO A 223 14.15 20.37 4.20
CA PRO A 223 13.39 20.75 5.38
C PRO A 223 11.89 20.85 5.09
N LEU A 224 11.07 20.48 6.06
CA LEU A 224 9.64 20.75 5.97
C LEU A 224 9.39 22.24 5.81
N PRO A 225 8.35 22.64 5.05
CA PRO A 225 7.99 24.04 4.89
C PRO A 225 7.75 24.72 6.26
N GLU A 226 8.06 26.02 6.37
CA GLU A 226 7.86 26.80 7.61
C GLU A 226 6.41 26.76 8.12
N ASN A 227 5.43 26.63 7.22
CA ASN A 227 4.01 26.53 7.54
C ASN A 227 3.52 25.08 7.70
N PHE A 228 4.43 24.10 7.74
CA PHE A 228 4.06 22.71 8.01
C PHE A 228 3.42 22.58 9.38
N GLY A 229 2.34 21.79 9.46
CA GLY A 229 1.66 21.47 10.71
C GLY A 229 0.90 20.14 10.61
N ALA A 230 0.49 19.62 11.75
CA ALA A 230 -0.25 18.36 11.81
C ALA A 230 -1.64 18.53 12.45
N THR A 231 -2.63 17.90 11.84
CA THR A 231 -3.99 17.81 12.39
C THR A 231 -4.26 16.37 12.79
N LEU A 232 -4.67 16.13 14.02
CA LEU A 232 -5.16 14.83 14.47
C LEU A 232 -6.66 14.74 14.22
N ASP A 233 -7.10 13.66 13.56
CA ASP A 233 -8.52 13.30 13.50
C ASP A 233 -8.74 11.84 13.89
N LEU A 234 -9.46 11.61 14.96
CA LEU A 234 -9.83 10.29 15.45
C LEU A 234 -11.25 9.89 15.05
N SER A 235 -11.96 10.76 14.34
CA SER A 235 -13.31 10.46 13.85
C SER A 235 -13.27 9.58 12.62
N SER A 236 -14.18 8.60 12.57
CA SER A 236 -14.25 7.68 11.43
C SER A 236 -15.01 8.30 10.26
N PRO A 237 -14.49 8.14 9.02
CA PRO A 237 -15.25 8.46 7.80
C PRO A 237 -16.52 7.62 7.63
N VAL A 238 -16.59 6.45 8.29
CA VAL A 238 -17.74 5.54 8.24
C VAL A 238 -18.47 5.57 9.58
N ALA A 239 -19.68 6.10 9.60
CA ALA A 239 -20.47 6.23 10.80
C ALA A 239 -20.69 4.87 11.51
N GLY A 240 -20.51 4.84 12.83
CA GLY A 240 -20.66 3.64 13.65
C GLY A 240 -19.42 2.73 13.72
N PHE A 241 -18.34 3.03 12.99
CA PHE A 241 -17.12 2.22 12.95
C PHE A 241 -15.88 3.04 13.39
N GLY A 242 -15.78 3.32 14.68
CA GLY A 242 -14.62 4.01 15.25
C GLY A 242 -13.43 3.10 15.52
N ALA A 243 -12.23 3.69 15.62
CA ALA A 243 -11.02 2.95 15.98
C ALA A 243 -11.01 2.55 17.46
N ARG A 244 -10.41 1.39 17.76
CA ARG A 244 -10.05 0.99 19.12
C ARG A 244 -8.97 1.90 19.70
N GLU A 245 -8.84 1.91 21.01
CA GLU A 245 -7.99 2.87 21.71
C GLU A 245 -6.51 2.73 21.34
N GLU A 246 -6.01 1.52 21.10
CA GLU A 246 -4.63 1.27 20.66
C GLU A 246 -4.26 2.03 19.36
N TRP A 247 -5.17 2.01 18.37
CA TRP A 247 -4.99 2.73 17.10
C TRP A 247 -5.11 4.25 17.26
N LYS A 248 -5.96 4.70 18.16
CA LYS A 248 -6.08 6.14 18.50
C LYS A 248 -4.84 6.63 19.26
N MET A 249 -4.31 5.80 20.17
CA MET A 249 -3.09 6.13 20.91
C MET A 249 -1.89 6.29 19.97
N ALA A 250 -1.73 5.43 18.98
CA ALA A 250 -0.68 5.56 17.98
C ALA A 250 -0.80 6.88 17.19
N ALA A 251 -2.02 7.24 16.76
CA ALA A 251 -2.25 8.51 16.06
C ALA A 251 -1.97 9.73 16.96
N ARG A 252 -2.32 9.68 18.25
CA ARG A 252 -1.96 10.74 19.21
C ARG A 252 -0.45 10.82 19.42
N GLN A 253 0.24 9.67 19.52
CA GLN A 253 1.67 9.62 19.70
C GLN A 253 2.40 10.18 18.47
N ALA A 254 1.97 9.85 17.26
CA ALA A 254 2.53 10.41 16.04
C ALA A 254 2.40 11.94 15.97
N VAL A 255 1.24 12.48 16.35
CA VAL A 255 1.05 13.95 16.43
C VAL A 255 1.92 14.57 17.54
N LYS A 256 2.03 13.89 18.70
CA LYS A 256 2.92 14.33 19.79
C LYS A 256 4.38 14.40 19.32
N THR A 257 4.85 13.40 18.61
CA THR A 257 6.20 13.37 18.02
C THR A 257 6.48 14.60 17.15
N LEU A 258 5.52 14.98 16.29
CA LEU A 258 5.66 16.20 15.48
C LEU A 258 5.58 17.46 16.32
N GLY A 259 4.73 17.50 17.34
CA GLY A 259 4.65 18.63 18.28
C GLY A 259 5.94 18.82 19.09
N ASP A 260 6.53 17.73 19.58
CA ASP A 260 7.81 17.76 20.30
C ASP A 260 8.97 18.22 19.39
N ALA A 261 8.88 17.98 18.07
CA ALA A 261 9.79 18.50 17.06
C ALA A 261 9.51 19.98 16.70
N GLY A 262 8.59 20.67 17.39
CA GLY A 262 8.30 22.09 17.25
C GLY A 262 7.26 22.46 16.19
N PHE A 263 6.59 21.50 15.56
CA PHE A 263 5.57 21.79 14.55
C PHE A 263 4.21 22.10 15.19
N PRO A 264 3.44 23.05 14.64
CA PRO A 264 2.08 23.31 15.08
C PRO A 264 1.19 22.08 14.96
N VAL A 265 0.51 21.72 16.04
CA VAL A 265 -0.41 20.57 16.07
C VAL A 265 -1.78 21.00 16.58
N ARG A 266 -2.83 20.38 16.01
CA ARG A 266 -4.22 20.58 16.45
C ARG A 266 -5.02 19.30 16.36
N GLU A 267 -6.11 19.20 17.12
CA GLU A 267 -7.12 18.16 16.95
C GLU A 267 -8.37 18.77 16.32
N ALA A 268 -8.88 18.17 15.24
CA ALA A 268 -10.08 18.64 14.57
C ALA A 268 -10.70 17.53 13.73
N LYS A 269 -12.04 17.54 13.63
CA LYS A 269 -12.78 16.57 12.79
C LYS A 269 -12.73 16.99 11.32
N ALA A 270 -12.26 16.09 10.47
CA ALA A 270 -12.23 16.30 9.04
C ALA A 270 -13.64 16.26 8.41
N PRO A 271 -13.92 17.07 7.38
CA PRO A 271 -15.22 17.18 6.75
C PRO A 271 -15.47 16.02 5.76
N TYR A 272 -15.50 14.79 6.25
CA TYR A 272 -15.75 13.61 5.43
C TYR A 272 -17.08 13.66 4.68
N PRO A 273 -17.15 13.12 3.45
CA PRO A 273 -18.42 13.02 2.73
C PRO A 273 -19.35 12.04 3.45
N LEU A 274 -20.55 12.51 3.82
CA LEU A 274 -21.55 11.69 4.53
C LEU A 274 -22.26 10.69 3.59
N ASN A 275 -22.27 10.94 2.28
CA ASN A 275 -22.91 10.07 1.30
C ASN A 275 -21.89 9.02 0.81
N PRO A 276 -22.08 7.72 1.09
CA PRO A 276 -21.18 6.66 0.64
C PRO A 276 -21.41 6.24 -0.82
N LEU A 277 -22.52 6.69 -1.43
CA LEU A 277 -22.92 6.24 -2.78
C LEU A 277 -21.87 6.49 -3.86
N PRO A 278 -21.19 7.66 -3.93
CA PRO A 278 -20.16 7.89 -4.95
C PRO A 278 -19.00 6.90 -4.89
N MET A 279 -18.61 6.46 -3.70
CA MET A 279 -17.57 5.47 -3.46
C MET A 279 -18.04 4.05 -3.79
N LEU A 280 -19.21 3.66 -3.28
CA LEU A 280 -19.78 2.34 -3.52
C LEU A 280 -20.06 2.12 -5.02
N ALA A 281 -20.59 3.13 -5.71
CA ALA A 281 -20.88 3.05 -7.14
C ALA A 281 -19.62 2.85 -7.98
N ARG A 282 -18.54 3.61 -7.72
CA ARG A 282 -17.26 3.49 -8.44
C ARG A 282 -16.60 2.13 -8.18
N TRP A 283 -16.49 1.74 -6.92
CA TRP A 283 -15.90 0.46 -6.54
C TRP A 283 -16.65 -0.72 -7.17
N SER A 284 -17.95 -0.78 -7.00
CA SER A 284 -18.73 -1.92 -7.50
C SER A 284 -18.87 -1.92 -9.04
N ALA A 285 -18.92 -0.74 -9.68
CA ALA A 285 -18.89 -0.64 -11.13
C ALA A 285 -17.51 -1.03 -11.69
N GLY A 286 -16.42 -0.65 -11.02
CA GLY A 286 -15.06 -1.07 -11.38
C GLY A 286 -14.90 -2.59 -11.39
N VAL A 287 -15.41 -3.29 -10.37
CA VAL A 287 -15.43 -4.75 -10.35
C VAL A 287 -16.30 -5.34 -11.47
N ALA A 288 -17.43 -4.70 -11.78
CA ALA A 288 -18.29 -5.13 -12.91
C ALA A 288 -17.61 -4.93 -14.26
N ASP A 289 -16.78 -3.91 -14.40
CA ASP A 289 -15.98 -3.67 -15.60
C ASP A 289 -14.83 -4.67 -15.74
N SER A 290 -14.10 -4.95 -14.66
CA SER A 290 -13.07 -5.99 -14.64
C SER A 290 -13.63 -7.36 -15.05
N LEU A 291 -14.80 -7.72 -14.51
CA LEU A 291 -15.48 -8.97 -14.89
C LEU A 291 -15.89 -9.00 -16.38
N ALA A 292 -16.21 -7.84 -16.97
CA ALA A 292 -16.56 -7.76 -18.39
C ALA A 292 -15.32 -7.80 -19.31
N ASP A 293 -14.19 -7.26 -18.84
CA ASP A 293 -12.94 -7.17 -19.62
C ASP A 293 -12.10 -8.46 -19.54
N GLU A 294 -11.99 -9.04 -18.34
CA GLU A 294 -11.21 -10.27 -18.09
C GLU A 294 -11.98 -11.56 -18.44
N GLY A 295 -13.29 -11.44 -18.63
CA GLY A 295 -14.19 -12.58 -18.85
C GLY A 295 -14.61 -13.28 -17.56
N MET A 296 -15.44 -14.32 -17.72
CA MET A 296 -15.91 -15.12 -16.58
C MET A 296 -14.79 -16.06 -16.12
N PRO A 297 -14.31 -15.92 -14.88
CA PRO A 297 -13.37 -16.90 -14.32
C PRO A 297 -14.08 -18.25 -14.14
N ASP A 298 -13.31 -19.35 -14.13
CA ASP A 298 -13.84 -20.72 -13.91
C ASP A 298 -14.71 -20.80 -12.65
N HIS A 299 -14.30 -20.05 -11.61
CA HIS A 299 -15.05 -19.91 -10.37
C HIS A 299 -15.25 -18.43 -10.01
N LEU A 300 -16.40 -17.87 -10.38
CA LEU A 300 -16.81 -16.56 -9.89
C LEU A 300 -17.35 -16.68 -8.46
N GLU A 301 -16.62 -16.13 -7.52
CA GLU A 301 -17.03 -16.07 -6.10
C GLU A 301 -18.40 -15.38 -5.95
N TRP A 302 -19.27 -15.96 -5.11
CA TRP A 302 -20.61 -15.41 -4.88
C TRP A 302 -20.57 -13.92 -4.44
N ARG A 303 -19.64 -13.57 -3.55
CA ARG A 303 -19.48 -12.17 -3.09
C ARG A 303 -19.20 -11.21 -4.25
N ASN A 304 -18.43 -11.60 -5.25
CA ASN A 304 -18.09 -10.79 -6.41
C ASN A 304 -19.23 -10.73 -7.42
N ARG A 305 -20.00 -11.81 -7.58
CA ARG A 305 -21.22 -11.83 -8.40
C ARG A 305 -22.24 -10.81 -7.89
N VAL A 306 -22.48 -10.78 -6.58
CA VAL A 306 -23.37 -9.80 -5.93
C VAL A 306 -22.82 -8.39 -6.10
N HIS A 307 -21.52 -8.21 -5.85
CA HIS A 307 -20.87 -6.89 -5.95
C HIS A 307 -20.94 -6.31 -7.36
N ALA A 308 -20.62 -7.09 -8.39
CA ALA A 308 -20.74 -6.68 -9.80
C ALA A 308 -22.19 -6.38 -10.21
N ARG A 309 -23.20 -7.12 -9.67
CA ARG A 309 -24.61 -6.79 -9.92
C ARG A 309 -24.98 -5.43 -9.35
N ILE A 310 -24.55 -5.13 -8.13
CA ILE A 310 -24.72 -3.78 -7.51
C ILE A 310 -24.04 -2.73 -8.38
N GLY A 311 -22.83 -2.97 -8.86
CA GLY A 311 -22.10 -2.05 -9.73
C GLY A 311 -22.82 -1.72 -11.03
N ARG A 312 -23.35 -2.73 -11.71
CA ARG A 312 -24.18 -2.51 -12.91
C ARG A 312 -25.42 -1.66 -12.62
N SER A 313 -26.05 -1.87 -11.45
CA SER A 313 -27.24 -1.11 -11.05
C SER A 313 -26.93 0.32 -10.63
N LEU A 314 -25.73 0.60 -10.09
CA LEU A 314 -25.35 1.92 -9.59
C LEU A 314 -24.53 2.76 -10.58
N ARG A 315 -24.11 2.21 -11.72
CA ARG A 315 -23.25 2.89 -12.70
C ARG A 315 -23.79 4.28 -13.13
N TRP A 316 -25.09 4.40 -13.28
CA TRP A 316 -25.74 5.66 -13.65
C TRP A 316 -25.58 6.79 -12.61
N SER A 317 -25.29 6.45 -11.36
CA SER A 317 -25.10 7.42 -10.27
C SER A 317 -23.68 7.97 -10.18
N ILE A 318 -22.73 7.44 -10.98
CA ILE A 318 -21.35 7.90 -10.98
C ILE A 318 -21.28 9.34 -11.53
N SER A 319 -20.82 10.25 -10.67
CA SER A 319 -20.70 11.67 -10.99
C SER A 319 -19.58 12.30 -10.16
N ASP A 320 -18.81 13.18 -10.79
CA ASP A 320 -17.71 13.88 -10.09
C ASP A 320 -18.18 15.07 -9.27
N ARG A 321 -19.40 15.58 -9.52
CA ARG A 321 -19.91 16.79 -8.86
C ARG A 321 -19.84 16.74 -7.33
N GLN A 322 -20.22 15.59 -6.72
CA GLN A 322 -20.16 15.43 -5.25
C GLN A 322 -18.73 15.25 -4.77
N VAL A 323 -17.90 14.55 -5.52
CA VAL A 323 -16.49 14.32 -5.21
C VAL A 323 -15.72 15.64 -5.21
N VAL A 324 -15.90 16.46 -6.25
CA VAL A 324 -15.26 17.79 -6.36
C VAL A 324 -15.64 18.69 -5.18
N ARG A 325 -16.93 18.70 -4.78
CA ARG A 325 -17.37 19.47 -3.61
C ARG A 325 -16.76 18.98 -2.31
N ALA A 326 -16.67 17.66 -2.11
CA ALA A 326 -16.06 17.07 -0.91
C ALA A 326 -14.57 17.32 -0.88
N ARG A 327 -13.88 17.20 -2.03
CA ARG A 327 -12.45 17.53 -2.19
C ARG A 327 -12.17 18.98 -1.80
N SER A 328 -12.94 19.94 -2.35
CA SER A 328 -12.75 21.36 -2.03
C SER A 328 -12.96 21.68 -0.54
N LYS A 329 -13.89 20.98 0.14
CA LYS A 329 -14.03 21.12 1.61
C LYS A 329 -12.81 20.59 2.36
N MET A 330 -12.26 19.46 1.93
CA MET A 330 -11.08 18.86 2.54
C MET A 330 -9.83 19.71 2.30
N GLU A 331 -9.66 20.29 1.12
CA GLU A 331 -8.56 21.23 0.81
C GLU A 331 -8.58 22.46 1.71
N LYS A 332 -9.76 23.01 1.99
CA LYS A 332 -9.90 24.13 2.94
C LYS A 332 -9.63 23.71 4.39
N PHE A 333 -9.89 22.48 4.74
CA PHE A 333 -9.63 21.92 6.07
C PHE A 333 -8.13 21.67 6.30
N LEU A 334 -7.38 21.31 5.26
CA LEU A 334 -5.92 21.12 5.28
C LEU A 334 -5.25 22.26 4.50
N PRO A 335 -5.07 23.45 5.10
CA PRO A 335 -4.45 24.57 4.42
C PRO A 335 -2.93 24.38 4.29
N GLY A 336 -2.36 24.89 3.21
CA GLY A 336 -0.91 24.90 2.99
C GLY A 336 -0.32 23.48 2.95
N ASP A 337 0.78 23.30 3.65
CA ASP A 337 1.55 22.06 3.71
C ASP A 337 1.23 21.22 4.95
N ASN A 338 0.03 21.39 5.51
CA ASN A 338 -0.40 20.61 6.67
C ASN A 338 -0.75 19.15 6.28
N VAL A 339 -0.45 18.23 7.20
CA VAL A 339 -0.87 16.86 7.12
C VAL A 339 -2.00 16.53 8.09
N LEU A 340 -2.80 15.53 7.72
CA LEU A 340 -3.79 14.93 8.60
C LEU A 340 -3.29 13.58 9.07
N ILE A 341 -3.32 13.34 10.38
CA ILE A 341 -2.95 12.06 10.99
C ILE A 341 -4.21 11.40 11.53
N THR A 342 -4.42 10.16 11.11
CA THR A 342 -5.55 9.32 11.52
C THR A 342 -5.07 7.94 11.94
N PRO A 343 -5.88 7.15 12.65
CA PRO A 343 -5.67 5.71 12.70
C PRO A 343 -5.53 5.12 11.29
N ALA A 344 -4.60 4.18 11.08
CA ALA A 344 -4.50 3.48 9.79
C ALA A 344 -5.64 2.48 9.63
N LEU A 345 -5.93 1.73 10.68
CA LEU A 345 -7.06 0.80 10.79
C LEU A 345 -7.90 1.15 12.03
N ALA A 346 -9.08 0.56 12.14
CA ALA A 346 -9.94 0.72 13.32
C ALA A 346 -9.76 -0.39 14.35
N THR A 347 -9.43 -1.58 13.89
CA THR A 347 -9.19 -2.79 14.67
C THR A 347 -8.16 -3.66 13.96
N GLU A 348 -7.71 -4.71 14.60
CA GLU A 348 -6.96 -5.76 13.92
C GLU A 348 -7.72 -6.30 12.70
N PRO A 349 -6.98 -6.78 11.66
CA PRO A 349 -7.59 -7.45 10.53
C PRO A 349 -8.46 -8.64 10.94
N PRO A 350 -9.39 -9.08 10.09
CA PRO A 350 -10.14 -10.29 10.34
C PRO A 350 -9.24 -11.52 10.51
N SER A 351 -9.73 -12.53 11.25
CA SER A 351 -9.04 -13.81 11.39
C SER A 351 -8.73 -14.44 10.03
N THR A 352 -7.60 -15.12 9.92
CA THR A 352 -7.24 -15.95 8.77
C THR A 352 -8.37 -16.97 8.50
N GLY A 353 -8.78 -17.09 7.24
CA GLY A 353 -9.84 -18.04 6.86
C GLY A 353 -10.42 -17.77 5.47
N PRO A 354 -11.33 -18.64 5.01
CA PRO A 354 -11.91 -18.55 3.68
C PRO A 354 -13.03 -17.50 3.63
N TRP A 355 -12.65 -16.22 3.59
CA TRP A 355 -13.60 -15.11 3.46
C TRP A 355 -14.33 -15.11 2.12
N ASN A 356 -13.72 -15.70 1.08
CA ASN A 356 -14.31 -15.86 -0.25
C ASN A 356 -15.59 -16.73 -0.24
N SER A 357 -15.73 -17.63 0.71
CA SER A 357 -16.93 -18.46 0.88
C SER A 357 -18.04 -17.80 1.71
N ARG A 358 -17.75 -16.66 2.35
CA ARG A 358 -18.73 -15.94 3.17
C ARG A 358 -19.64 -15.05 2.34
N PRO A 359 -20.86 -14.73 2.82
CA PRO A 359 -21.76 -13.82 2.14
C PRO A 359 -21.15 -12.44 1.89
N TRP A 360 -21.60 -11.75 0.85
CA TRP A 360 -21.20 -10.40 0.52
C TRP A 360 -21.33 -9.43 1.71
N SER A 361 -22.45 -9.50 2.44
CA SER A 361 -22.71 -8.66 3.61
C SER A 361 -21.70 -8.88 4.74
N ALA A 362 -21.26 -10.11 4.97
CA ALA A 362 -20.25 -10.42 5.99
C ALA A 362 -18.88 -9.81 5.61
N ASN A 363 -18.50 -9.89 4.34
CA ASN A 363 -17.28 -9.25 3.83
C ASN A 363 -17.35 -7.72 3.91
N MET A 364 -18.50 -7.11 3.55
CA MET A 364 -18.73 -5.67 3.67
C MET A 364 -18.61 -5.21 5.12
N LEU A 365 -19.29 -5.89 6.04
CA LEU A 365 -19.25 -5.55 7.47
C LEU A 365 -17.83 -5.67 8.03
N ALA A 366 -17.10 -6.73 7.67
CA ALA A 366 -15.71 -6.90 8.07
C ALA A 366 -14.85 -5.72 7.59
N ASN A 367 -14.92 -5.38 6.30
CA ASN A 367 -14.16 -4.28 5.71
C ASN A 367 -14.47 -2.93 6.38
N MET A 368 -15.76 -2.61 6.58
CA MET A 368 -16.16 -1.37 7.26
C MET A 368 -15.70 -1.32 8.72
N ARG A 369 -15.63 -2.49 9.40
CA ARG A 369 -15.26 -2.56 10.81
C ARG A 369 -13.76 -2.38 11.04
N PHE A 370 -12.89 -2.97 10.20
CA PHE A 370 -11.45 -2.92 10.45
C PHE A 370 -10.73 -1.81 9.68
N ALA A 371 -11.22 -1.39 8.51
CA ALA A 371 -10.52 -0.44 7.64
C ALA A 371 -11.39 0.76 7.17
N PRO A 372 -12.11 1.47 8.06
CA PRO A 372 -12.98 2.57 7.66
C PRO A 372 -12.24 3.85 7.26
N PHE A 373 -10.95 3.99 7.63
CA PHE A 373 -10.18 5.24 7.47
C PHE A 373 -9.54 5.43 6.10
N VAL A 374 -9.46 4.39 5.27
CA VAL A 374 -8.57 4.39 4.09
C VAL A 374 -9.26 4.81 2.78
N SER A 375 -10.47 4.33 2.52
CA SER A 375 -11.12 4.41 1.20
C SER A 375 -11.52 5.83 0.76
N VAL A 376 -11.78 6.72 1.70
CA VAL A 376 -12.16 8.11 1.42
C VAL A 376 -11.07 8.85 0.64
N TRP A 377 -9.81 8.53 0.86
CA TRP A 377 -8.67 9.17 0.19
C TRP A 377 -8.51 8.73 -1.27
N ASN A 378 -9.02 7.55 -1.63
CA ASN A 378 -9.15 7.13 -3.02
C ASN A 378 -10.21 7.98 -3.74
N LEU A 379 -11.39 8.12 -3.13
CA LEU A 379 -12.48 8.92 -3.69
C LEU A 379 -12.07 10.39 -3.88
N LEU A 380 -11.39 10.96 -2.89
CA LEU A 380 -10.99 12.37 -2.92
C LEU A 380 -9.70 12.62 -3.70
N GLY A 381 -8.89 11.59 -3.99
CA GLY A 381 -7.64 11.68 -4.74
C GLY A 381 -6.44 12.19 -3.94
N PHE A 382 -6.57 12.36 -2.60
CA PHE A 382 -5.46 12.82 -1.76
C PHE A 382 -4.41 11.73 -1.58
N PRO A 383 -3.10 12.04 -1.59
CA PRO A 383 -2.07 11.11 -1.21
C PRO A 383 -2.18 10.75 0.27
N ALA A 384 -1.97 9.48 0.57
CA ALA A 384 -2.07 8.95 1.93
C ALA A 384 -1.07 7.81 2.15
N GLY A 385 -0.26 7.90 3.19
CA GLY A 385 0.74 6.90 3.55
C GLY A 385 0.42 6.20 4.85
N VAL A 386 1.05 5.05 5.04
CA VAL A 386 1.05 4.29 6.28
C VAL A 386 2.49 4.12 6.75
N VAL A 387 2.73 4.43 8.00
CA VAL A 387 4.03 4.28 8.67
C VAL A 387 3.81 3.73 10.08
N VAL A 388 4.75 2.91 10.56
CA VAL A 388 4.71 2.37 11.92
C VAL A 388 5.15 3.47 12.89
N GLU A 389 4.32 3.75 13.89
CA GLU A 389 4.69 4.65 14.98
C GLU A 389 5.57 3.88 15.98
N PRO A 390 6.84 4.30 16.20
CA PRO A 390 7.83 3.43 16.85
C PRO A 390 7.59 3.20 18.35
N VAL A 391 6.95 4.13 19.06
CA VAL A 391 6.69 4.01 20.50
C VAL A 391 5.61 2.96 20.80
N THR A 392 4.54 2.97 20.00
CA THR A 392 3.42 2.03 20.17
C THR A 392 3.57 0.76 19.35
N GLY A 393 4.40 0.77 18.31
CA GLY A 393 4.51 -0.31 17.33
C GLY A 393 3.27 -0.45 16.44
N VAL A 394 2.35 0.51 16.46
CA VAL A 394 1.07 0.47 15.73
C VAL A 394 1.13 1.44 14.54
N PRO A 395 0.74 1.01 13.33
CA PRO A 395 0.75 1.87 12.16
C PRO A 395 -0.28 3.01 12.24
N VAL A 396 0.13 4.17 11.74
CA VAL A 396 -0.73 5.36 11.57
C VAL A 396 -0.86 5.72 10.10
N GLN A 397 -1.93 6.41 9.74
CA GLN A 397 -2.11 6.97 8.41
C GLN A 397 -1.82 8.47 8.43
N VAL A 398 -0.98 8.90 7.50
CA VAL A 398 -0.67 10.30 7.24
C VAL A 398 -1.26 10.67 5.88
N VAL A 399 -1.92 11.82 5.78
CA VAL A 399 -2.56 12.31 4.56
C VAL A 399 -2.10 13.72 4.27
N ALA A 400 -1.71 14.02 3.04
CA ALA A 400 -1.36 15.35 2.60
C ALA A 400 -2.31 15.84 1.50
N ARG A 401 -2.17 17.09 1.07
CA ARG A 401 -2.90 17.60 -0.09
C ARG A 401 -2.41 16.94 -1.38
N MET A 402 -3.25 17.00 -2.41
CA MET A 402 -2.89 16.48 -3.73
C MET A 402 -1.56 17.08 -4.20
N THR A 403 -0.72 16.24 -4.80
CA THR A 403 0.63 16.55 -5.30
C THR A 403 1.66 16.94 -4.22
N GLN A 404 1.39 16.63 -2.96
CA GLN A 404 2.31 16.88 -1.84
C GLN A 404 2.92 15.58 -1.28
N GLU A 405 3.28 14.65 -2.14
CA GLU A 405 3.92 13.38 -1.76
C GLU A 405 5.21 13.60 -0.97
N ARG A 406 5.99 14.62 -1.32
CA ARG A 406 7.19 15.01 -0.60
C ARG A 406 6.89 15.34 0.86
N VAL A 407 5.92 16.24 1.09
CA VAL A 407 5.50 16.63 2.44
C VAL A 407 5.02 15.43 3.24
N LEU A 408 4.24 14.56 2.58
CA LEU A 408 3.74 13.32 3.17
C LEU A 408 4.87 12.39 3.61
N LEU A 409 5.83 12.09 2.73
CA LEU A 409 6.97 11.22 3.01
C LEU A 409 7.84 11.80 4.12
N THR A 410 8.16 13.10 4.07
CA THR A 410 8.95 13.76 5.12
C THR A 410 8.25 13.71 6.49
N ALA A 411 6.92 13.89 6.53
CA ALA A 411 6.16 13.73 7.77
C ALA A 411 6.21 12.29 8.30
N MET A 412 6.12 11.29 7.40
CA MET A 412 6.26 9.88 7.76
C MET A 412 7.66 9.57 8.31
N ASP A 413 8.73 10.13 7.71
CA ASP A 413 10.10 10.00 8.22
C ASP A 413 10.25 10.55 9.64
N ARG A 414 9.70 11.74 9.90
CA ARG A 414 9.74 12.34 11.23
C ARG A 414 9.02 11.49 12.28
N ILE A 415 7.89 10.90 11.90
CA ILE A 415 7.16 9.98 12.79
C ILE A 415 7.99 8.70 13.02
N ALA A 416 8.52 8.08 11.98
CA ALA A 416 9.33 6.86 12.06
C ALA A 416 10.59 7.04 12.91
N ALA A 417 11.25 8.21 12.81
CA ALA A 417 12.42 8.55 13.61
C ALA A 417 12.12 8.85 15.09
N GLY A 418 10.86 8.78 15.54
CA GLY A 418 10.50 9.05 16.94
C GLY A 418 10.74 10.49 17.39
N GLY A 419 10.81 11.46 16.45
CA GLY A 419 11.06 12.86 16.74
C GLY A 419 12.52 13.24 17.04
N VAL A 420 13.46 12.30 16.89
CA VAL A 420 14.88 12.64 16.98
C VAL A 420 15.21 13.56 15.79
N VAL A 421 15.32 14.83 16.06
CA VAL A 421 15.93 15.79 15.13
C VAL A 421 17.39 15.35 15.03
N GLY A 422 17.83 14.89 13.85
CA GLY A 422 19.21 14.53 13.61
C GLY A 422 20.07 15.72 14.04
N GLY A 423 20.72 15.56 15.17
CA GLY A 423 21.78 16.46 15.59
C GLY A 423 22.98 16.20 14.71
N GLU A 424 23.46 17.27 14.08
CA GLU A 424 24.68 17.59 13.35
C GLU A 424 25.68 16.45 13.10
#